data_3bcb7595be47346ac20d8e09f8a3a608
#
_entry.id   3bcb7595be47346ac20d8e09f8a3a608
#
_cell.length_a   1.000
_cell.length_b   1.000
_cell.length_c   1.000
_cell.angle_alpha   90.00
_cell.angle_beta   90.00
_cell.angle_gamma   90.00
#
_symmetry.space_group_name_H-M   'P 1'
#
loop_
_entity.id
_entity.type
_entity.pdbx_description
1 polymer ?
#
loop_
_entity_poly.entity_id
_entity_poly.type
_entity_poly.pdbx_seq_one_letter_code
_entity_poly.pdbx_strand_id
1 'polypeptide(L)'
;MIYENLDSIDRTKAHRAKLTLLCEARQGTRAWVRVRLDDLSQAGFRITWLPQFSLGMPLRIRIPSMQVLTASIRWHSGKTLGCEFAEPLHVAVFEHIVRNAVIDGPLSR
;
A
#
# COMPACT_ATOMS: atom_id res chain seq x y z
N MET A 1 5.05 -20.30 -18.33
CA MET A 1 4.69 -19.84 -18.14
C MET A 1 4.21 -19.66 -18.09
N ILE A 2 4.60 -19.41 -18.05
CA ILE A 2 4.16 -18.83 -17.79
C ILE A 2 3.34 -18.79 -17.71
N TYR A 3 3.12 -19.09 -17.86
CA TYR A 3 2.31 -18.62 -17.49
C TYR A 3 1.23 -18.74 -16.86
N GLU A 4 0.84 -19.44 -16.90
CA GLU A 4 0.07 -19.32 -15.71
C GLU A 4 0.29 -17.95 -15.07
N ASN A 5 1.30 -17.40 -15.46
CA ASN A 5 1.56 -16.01 -15.10
C ASN A 5 0.46 -15.10 -15.55
N LEU A 6 -0.10 -15.42 -16.64
CA LEU A 6 -1.14 -14.60 -17.20
C LEU A 6 -2.32 -14.49 -16.24
N ASP A 7 -2.70 -15.61 -15.66
CA ASP A 7 -3.78 -15.59 -14.68
C ASP A 7 -3.44 -14.76 -13.47
N SER A 8 -2.22 -14.91 -13.01
CA SER A 8 -1.81 -14.14 -11.84
C SER A 8 -1.85 -12.66 -12.14
N ILE A 9 -1.42 -12.28 -13.31
CA ILE A 9 -1.42 -10.88 -13.69
C ILE A 9 -2.84 -10.34 -13.75
N ASP A 10 -3.72 -11.11 -14.32
CA ASP A 10 -5.11 -10.66 -14.44
C ASP A 10 -5.75 -10.54 -13.08
N ARG A 11 -5.50 -11.47 -12.20
CA ARG A 11 -6.07 -11.39 -10.85
C ARG A 11 -5.51 -10.20 -10.10
N THR A 12 -4.23 -9.95 -10.26
CA THR A 12 -3.63 -8.78 -9.63
C THR A 12 -4.28 -7.51 -10.12
N LYS A 13 -4.51 -7.41 -11.40
CA LYS A 13 -5.20 -6.25 -11.94
C LYS A 13 -6.58 -6.11 -11.38
N ALA A 14 -7.30 -7.21 -11.30
CA ALA A 14 -8.68 -7.18 -10.84
C ALA A 14 -8.78 -6.70 -9.40
N HIS A 15 -7.72 -6.90 -8.62
CA HIS A 15 -7.72 -6.53 -7.22
C HIS A 15 -6.81 -5.35 -6.95
N ARG A 16 -6.61 -4.54 -7.96
CA ARG A 16 -5.78 -3.37 -7.84
C ARG A 16 -6.65 -2.13 -7.90
N ALA A 17 -6.36 -1.18 -7.03
CA ALA A 17 -7.14 0.03 -6.99
C ALA A 17 -6.24 1.23 -6.95
N LYS A 18 -6.55 2.22 -7.76
CA LYS A 18 -5.93 3.53 -7.68
C LYS A 18 -6.80 4.38 -6.79
N LEU A 19 -6.17 4.93 -5.77
CA LEU A 19 -6.90 5.71 -4.80
C LEU A 19 -5.96 6.71 -4.17
N THR A 20 -6.49 7.61 -3.38
CA THR A 20 -5.68 8.52 -2.61
C THR A 20 -6.11 8.40 -1.17
N LEU A 21 -5.17 8.02 -0.32
CA LEU A 21 -5.48 7.81 1.07
C LEU A 21 -4.28 8.25 1.89
N LEU A 22 -4.53 9.15 2.84
CA LEU A 22 -3.46 9.60 3.72
C LEU A 22 -3.26 8.57 4.82
N CYS A 23 -2.03 8.14 4.97
CA CYS A 23 -1.65 7.13 5.94
C CYS A 23 -0.43 7.62 6.69
N GLU A 24 0.05 6.81 7.61
CA GLU A 24 1.31 7.08 8.28
C GLU A 24 2.22 5.88 8.13
N ALA A 25 3.51 6.14 7.99
CA ALA A 25 4.48 5.07 7.82
C ALA A 25 5.71 5.36 8.66
N ARG A 26 6.40 4.31 9.05
CA ARG A 26 7.67 4.45 9.73
C ARG A 26 8.49 3.18 9.60
N GLN A 27 9.75 3.32 9.84
CA GLN A 27 10.68 2.20 9.92
C GLN A 27 11.36 2.23 11.28
N GLY A 28 11.41 1.06 11.92
CA GLY A 28 12.06 0.95 13.22
C GLY A 28 11.44 1.90 14.23
N THR A 29 12.29 2.65 14.89
CA THR A 29 11.85 3.58 15.93
C THR A 29 11.74 5.02 15.45
N ARG A 30 11.85 5.23 14.15
CA ARG A 30 11.70 6.58 13.60
C ARG A 30 10.27 7.05 13.82
N ALA A 31 10.09 8.36 13.76
CA ALA A 31 8.76 8.94 13.92
C ALA A 31 7.85 8.50 12.80
N TRP A 32 6.56 8.46 13.09
CA TRP A 32 5.55 8.25 12.05
C TRP A 32 5.54 9.44 11.12
N VAL A 33 5.50 9.17 9.83
CA VAL A 33 5.50 10.21 8.81
C VAL A 33 4.23 10.06 7.99
N ARG A 34 3.55 11.16 7.73
CA ARG A 34 2.37 11.14 6.88
C ARG A 34 2.78 10.88 5.44
N VAL A 35 2.11 9.93 4.81
CA VAL A 35 2.39 9.56 3.43
C VAL A 35 1.08 9.45 2.69
N ARG A 36 1.17 9.50 1.37
CA ARG A 36 0.01 9.29 0.53
C ARG A 36 0.10 7.90 -0.10
N LEU A 37 -0.91 7.11 0.13
CA LEU A 37 -1.04 5.80 -0.48
C LEU A 37 -1.89 5.98 -1.74
N ASP A 38 -1.34 5.67 -2.90
CA ASP A 38 -2.02 5.97 -4.15
C ASP A 38 -2.19 4.76 -5.06
N ASP A 39 -1.88 3.58 -4.58
CA ASP A 39 -2.10 2.36 -5.34
C ASP A 39 -2.11 1.22 -4.35
N LEU A 40 -3.10 0.35 -4.44
CA LEU A 40 -3.27 -0.73 -3.49
C LEU A 40 -3.70 -2.01 -4.17
N SER A 41 -3.11 -3.11 -3.76
CA SER A 41 -3.54 -4.44 -4.13
C SER A 41 -3.49 -5.30 -2.88
N GLN A 42 -3.91 -6.55 -3.00
CA GLN A 42 -3.80 -7.44 -1.86
C GLN A 42 -2.35 -7.71 -1.49
N ALA A 43 -1.46 -7.67 -2.47
CA ALA A 43 -0.06 -8.00 -2.23
C ALA A 43 0.77 -6.82 -1.75
N GLY A 44 0.37 -5.60 -2.09
CA GLY A 44 1.21 -4.47 -1.73
C GLY A 44 0.58 -3.12 -2.07
N PHE A 45 1.41 -2.10 -2.00
CA PHE A 45 0.91 -0.74 -2.15
C PHE A 45 2.03 0.17 -2.62
N ARG A 46 1.66 1.35 -3.04
CA ARG A 46 2.61 2.39 -3.41
C ARG A 46 2.33 3.61 -2.56
N ILE A 47 3.38 4.17 -1.98
CA ILE A 47 3.27 5.40 -1.20
C ILE A 47 4.23 6.44 -1.73
N THR A 48 3.88 7.69 -1.46
CA THR A 48 4.69 8.83 -1.84
C THR A 48 5.01 9.62 -0.58
N TRP A 49 6.23 10.15 -0.52
CA TRP A 49 6.68 11.12 0.49
C TRP A 49 7.22 10.52 1.78
N LEU A 50 7.84 9.37 1.72
CA LEU A 50 8.64 8.95 2.87
C LEU A 50 10.02 9.57 2.66
N PRO A 51 10.36 10.60 3.42
CA PRO A 51 11.58 11.38 3.11
C PRO A 51 12.87 10.62 3.35
N GLN A 52 12.86 9.69 4.28
CA GLN A 52 14.04 8.88 4.56
C GLN A 52 13.61 7.44 4.71
N PHE A 53 14.35 6.55 4.08
CA PHE A 53 14.02 5.14 4.16
C PHE A 53 15.27 4.31 3.96
N SER A 54 15.21 3.07 4.47
CA SER A 54 16.26 2.09 4.33
C SER A 54 15.70 0.86 3.65
N LEU A 55 16.32 0.41 2.57
CA LEU A 55 15.77 -0.67 1.78
C LEU A 55 15.69 -1.98 2.53
N GLY A 56 16.65 -2.26 3.38
CA GLY A 56 16.69 -3.53 4.07
C GLY A 56 15.88 -3.59 5.36
N MET A 57 15.14 -2.55 5.68
CA MET A 57 14.43 -2.46 6.94
C MET A 57 12.93 -2.56 6.71
N PRO A 58 12.21 -3.34 7.53
CA PRO A 58 10.76 -3.42 7.38
C PRO A 58 10.10 -2.07 7.55
N LEU A 59 9.02 -1.88 6.84
CA LEU A 59 8.23 -0.66 6.91
C LEU A 59 6.89 -0.99 7.55
N ARG A 60 6.44 -0.12 8.42
CA ARG A 60 5.12 -0.25 9.01
C ARG A 60 4.23 0.84 8.47
N ILE A 61 3.02 0.48 8.12
CA ILE A 61 2.06 1.43 7.61
C ILE A 61 0.79 1.37 8.45
N ARG A 62 0.30 2.54 8.80
CA ARG A 62 -0.92 2.69 9.57
C ARG A 62 -1.97 3.27 8.65
N ILE A 63 -2.90 2.42 8.22
CA ILE A 63 -4.00 2.82 7.36
C ILE A 63 -5.16 3.18 8.27
N PRO A 64 -5.83 4.32 8.04
CA PRO A 64 -6.94 4.72 8.91
C PRO A 64 -7.95 3.59 9.08
N SER A 65 -8.40 3.40 10.31
CA SER A 65 -9.38 2.37 10.68
C SER A 65 -8.85 0.96 10.58
N MET A 66 -7.55 0.78 10.42
CA MET A 66 -6.96 -0.53 10.30
C MET A 66 -5.83 -0.67 11.29
N GLN A 67 -5.43 -1.91 11.51
CA GLN A 67 -4.25 -2.20 12.30
C GLN A 67 -3.01 -1.80 11.53
N VAL A 68 -1.92 -1.66 12.27
CA VAL A 68 -0.63 -1.41 11.64
C VAL A 68 -0.22 -2.66 10.88
N LEU A 69 0.22 -2.47 9.65
CA LEU A 69 0.62 -3.57 8.79
C LEU A 69 2.11 -3.46 8.51
N THR A 70 2.74 -4.60 8.31
CA THR A 70 4.16 -4.67 8.02
C THR A 70 4.37 -4.95 6.54
N ALA A 71 5.37 -4.29 5.96
CA ALA A 71 5.67 -4.46 4.55
C ALA A 71 7.17 -4.29 4.35
N SER A 72 7.62 -4.60 3.15
CA SER A 72 9.00 -4.36 2.77
C SER A 72 9.03 -3.52 1.51
N ILE A 73 10.05 -2.67 1.41
CA ILE A 73 10.20 -1.82 0.24
C ILE A 73 10.84 -2.65 -0.86
N ARG A 74 10.15 -2.73 -2.00
CA ARG A 74 10.64 -3.54 -3.12
C ARG A 74 11.32 -2.69 -4.18
N TRP A 75 10.88 -1.44 -4.34
CA TRP A 75 11.52 -0.54 -5.30
C TRP A 75 11.22 0.89 -4.89
N HIS A 76 11.98 1.80 -5.45
CA HIS A 76 11.73 3.21 -5.24
C HIS A 76 12.07 3.98 -6.52
N SER A 77 11.42 5.11 -6.67
CA SER A 77 11.67 6.00 -7.79
C SER A 77 11.29 7.41 -7.33
N GLY A 78 12.32 8.25 -7.18
CA GLY A 78 12.07 9.57 -6.64
C GLY A 78 11.51 9.45 -5.23
N LYS A 79 10.35 10.04 -5.01
CA LYS A 79 9.71 10.02 -3.71
C LYS A 79 8.67 8.92 -3.58
N THR A 80 8.62 8.03 -4.55
CA THR A 80 7.63 6.96 -4.56
C THR A 80 8.27 5.65 -4.16
N LEU A 81 7.59 4.92 -3.30
CA LEU A 81 8.05 3.61 -2.85
C LEU A 81 7.01 2.56 -3.19
N GLY A 82 7.45 1.47 -3.80
CA GLY A 82 6.62 0.30 -3.99
C GLY A 82 6.90 -0.69 -2.90
N CYS A 83 5.84 -1.15 -2.22
CA CYS A 83 5.97 -1.98 -1.04
C CYS A 83 5.15 -3.24 -1.17
N GLU A 84 5.62 -4.29 -0.54
CA GLU A 84 4.93 -5.57 -0.52
C GLU A 84 4.56 -5.89 0.92
N PHE A 85 3.30 -6.24 1.17
CA PHE A 85 2.88 -6.62 2.51
C PHE A 85 3.60 -7.89 2.95
N ALA A 86 3.93 -7.97 4.24
CA ALA A 86 4.51 -9.19 4.79
C ALA A 86 3.55 -10.36 4.61
N GLU A 87 2.25 -10.08 4.74
CA GLU A 87 1.20 -11.04 4.45
C GLU A 87 0.16 -10.36 3.58
N PRO A 88 -0.24 -10.99 2.47
CA PRO A 88 -1.24 -10.37 1.61
C PRO A 88 -2.52 -10.07 2.38
N LEU A 89 -3.18 -9.01 1.98
CA LEU A 89 -4.46 -8.65 2.58
C LEU A 89 -5.52 -9.66 2.19
N HIS A 90 -6.39 -9.97 3.13
CA HIS A 90 -7.61 -10.68 2.78
C HIS A 90 -8.43 -9.81 1.84
N VAL A 91 -9.13 -10.43 0.91
CA VAL A 91 -9.88 -9.66 -0.09
C VAL A 91 -10.90 -8.75 0.57
N ALA A 92 -11.53 -9.19 1.66
CA ALA A 92 -12.52 -8.36 2.34
C ALA A 92 -11.88 -7.12 2.95
N VAL A 93 -10.66 -7.26 3.46
CA VAL A 93 -9.93 -6.13 4.01
C VAL A 93 -9.56 -5.15 2.90
N PHE A 94 -9.07 -5.68 1.79
CA PHE A 94 -8.75 -4.86 0.64
C PHE A 94 -9.97 -4.06 0.19
N GLU A 95 -11.09 -4.73 0.05
CA GLU A 95 -12.31 -4.07 -0.39
C GLU A 95 -12.79 -3.02 0.58
N HIS A 96 -12.63 -3.30 1.87
CA HIS A 96 -12.99 -2.33 2.89
C HIS A 96 -12.16 -1.05 2.75
N ILE A 97 -10.86 -1.20 2.55
CA ILE A 97 -9.99 -0.03 2.40
C ILE A 97 -10.38 0.76 1.16
N VAL A 98 -10.57 0.06 0.06
CA VAL A 98 -10.90 0.72 -1.21
C VAL A 98 -12.23 1.45 -1.09
N ARG A 99 -13.20 0.80 -0.48
CA ARG A 99 -14.53 1.39 -0.34
C ARG A 99 -14.48 2.67 0.48
N ASN A 100 -13.74 2.65 1.57
CA ASN A 100 -13.62 3.84 2.40
C ASN A 100 -12.87 4.95 1.68
N ALA A 101 -11.83 4.60 0.95
CA ALA A 101 -11.07 5.59 0.21
C ALA A 101 -11.93 6.23 -0.87
N VAL A 102 -12.70 5.42 -1.58
CA VAL A 102 -13.57 5.94 -2.63
C VAL A 102 -14.62 6.87 -2.04
N ILE A 103 -15.19 6.46 -0.92
CA ILE A 103 -16.19 7.30 -0.27
C ILE A 103 -15.60 8.63 0.15
N ASP A 104 -14.43 8.59 0.77
CA ASP A 104 -13.78 9.81 1.23
C ASP A 104 -13.37 10.70 0.07
N GLY A 105 -12.81 10.10 -0.96
CA GLY A 105 -12.32 10.85 -2.09
C GLY A 105 -13.39 11.68 -2.77
N PRO A 106 -14.46 11.06 -3.23
CA PRO A 106 -15.51 11.84 -3.90
C PRO A 106 -16.19 12.83 -2.99
N LEU A 107 -16.39 12.47 -1.75
CA LEU A 107 -17.14 13.32 -0.84
C LEU A 107 -16.34 14.51 -0.36
N SER A 108 -15.03 14.46 -0.45
CA SER A 108 -14.24 15.58 0.01
C SER A 108 -14.17 16.71 -0.98
N ARG A 109 -14.79 16.57 -2.11
CA ARG A 109 -14.82 17.66 -3.09
C ARG A 109 -15.94 18.64 -2.83
#